data_9cc8302a0a975117ab6debc61da0ab70
#
_entry.id   9cc8302a0a975117ab6debc61da0ab70
#
_cell.length_a   1.000
_cell.length_b   1.000
_cell.length_c   1.000
_cell.angle_alpha   90.00
_cell.angle_beta   90.00
_cell.angle_gamma   90.00
#
_symmetry.space_group_name_H-M   'P 1'
#
loop_
_entity.id
_entity.type
_entity.pdbx_description
1 polymer ?
#
loop_
_entity_poly.entity_id
_entity_poly.type
_entity_poly.pdbx_seq_one_letter_code
_entity_poly.pdbx_strand_id
1 'polypeptide(L)'
;MIALKIAQRELIAAWRERLHGFRILMLCLIFGIASISAIGSLRGAIDAGLNSNGRVFLGGDAQIELTYRQANAQEEAWMARQSRAQSQIIDFRSMAVAPATNKRILTQVKAVDSAYPLVGTVTLSGNMGLPEAFAGRDGLPGVILAPALLRRLNVNLGDQVQFGQKRFVVMATLLKEPDNFGNFALGPRSLVLTKDLEGSGLLAAGTLFSSKYRLLLEDGRDLDQAQQSFDKDWPGTGAKWKDARKA
;
A
#
# COMPACT_ATOMS: atom_id res chain seq x y z
N MET A 1 -45.86 30.36 -16.35
CA MET A 1 -45.78 29.81 -17.71
C MET A 1 -45.49 30.84 -18.80
N ILE A 2 -45.99 32.09 -18.72
CA ILE A 2 -45.77 33.15 -19.72
C ILE A 2 -44.30 33.57 -19.83
N ALA A 3 -43.63 33.75 -18.68
CA ALA A 3 -42.22 34.15 -18.63
C ALA A 3 -41.28 33.14 -19.34
N LEU A 4 -41.54 31.83 -19.20
CA LEU A 4 -40.76 30.78 -19.85
C LEU A 4 -40.91 30.80 -21.38
N LYS A 5 -42.12 31.07 -21.87
CA LYS A 5 -42.39 31.19 -23.32
C LYS A 5 -41.76 32.46 -23.91
N ILE A 6 -41.72 33.57 -23.15
CA ILE A 6 -41.07 34.80 -23.59
C ILE A 6 -39.54 34.58 -23.64
N ALA A 7 -38.94 33.97 -22.60
CA ALA A 7 -37.51 33.66 -22.54
C ALA A 7 -37.09 32.73 -23.70
N GLN A 8 -37.90 31.72 -24.00
CA GLN A 8 -37.64 30.80 -25.13
C GLN A 8 -37.72 31.49 -26.48
N ARG A 9 -38.66 32.42 -26.66
CA ARG A 9 -38.81 33.16 -27.88
C ARG A 9 -37.68 34.17 -28.10
N GLU A 10 -37.28 34.86 -27.05
CA GLU A 10 -36.11 35.77 -27.07
C GLU A 10 -34.81 35.01 -27.34
N LEU A 11 -34.65 33.84 -26.79
CA LEU A 11 -33.46 32.98 -27.05
C LEU A 11 -33.38 32.54 -28.49
N ILE A 12 -34.52 32.15 -29.13
CA ILE A 12 -34.58 31.76 -30.54
C ILE A 12 -34.36 32.95 -31.45
N ALA A 13 -34.91 34.13 -31.09
CA ALA A 13 -34.72 35.36 -31.85
C ALA A 13 -33.26 35.83 -31.81
N ALA A 14 -32.61 35.81 -30.64
CA ALA A 14 -31.19 36.13 -30.48
C ALA A 14 -30.27 35.21 -31.27
N TRP A 15 -30.66 33.93 -31.40
CA TRP A 15 -29.90 32.96 -32.21
C TRP A 15 -30.05 33.23 -33.72
N ARG A 16 -31.20 33.72 -34.14
CA ARG A 16 -31.54 33.95 -35.55
C ARG A 16 -30.98 35.27 -36.12
N GLU A 17 -30.83 36.30 -35.26
CA GLU A 17 -30.36 37.63 -35.65
C GLU A 17 -28.83 37.80 -35.74
N ARG A 18 -28.03 36.75 -35.85
CA ARG A 18 -26.55 36.77 -35.98
C ARG A 18 -25.82 37.61 -34.94
N LEU A 19 -26.30 37.66 -33.70
CA LEU A 19 -25.57 38.29 -32.59
C LEU A 19 -24.32 37.44 -32.24
N HIS A 20 -23.20 37.71 -32.93
CA HIS A 20 -21.92 36.99 -32.73
C HIS A 20 -21.48 37.01 -31.27
N GLY A 21 -21.74 38.11 -30.53
CA GLY A 21 -21.40 38.23 -29.12
C GLY A 21 -22.17 37.27 -28.20
N PHE A 22 -23.47 37.02 -28.48
CA PHE A 22 -24.27 36.10 -27.67
C PHE A 22 -23.85 34.65 -27.85
N ARG A 23 -23.46 34.26 -29.06
CA ARG A 23 -22.92 32.91 -29.31
C ARG A 23 -21.60 32.67 -28.59
N ILE A 24 -20.72 33.68 -28.60
CA ILE A 24 -19.44 33.61 -27.88
C ILE A 24 -19.70 33.49 -26.35
N LEU A 25 -20.61 34.32 -25.82
CA LEU A 25 -20.99 34.24 -24.40
C LEU A 25 -21.53 32.85 -24.02
N MET A 26 -22.44 32.30 -24.83
CA MET A 26 -22.98 30.96 -24.64
C MET A 26 -21.90 29.87 -24.68
N LEU A 27 -20.99 29.96 -25.68
CA LEU A 27 -19.88 29.01 -25.77
C LEU A 27 -18.97 29.11 -24.56
N CYS A 28 -18.61 30.30 -24.13
CA CYS A 28 -17.81 30.49 -22.90
C CYS A 28 -18.51 29.91 -21.66
N LEU A 29 -19.83 30.13 -21.52
CA LEU A 29 -20.61 29.58 -20.42
C LEU A 29 -20.65 28.04 -20.44
N ILE A 30 -20.90 27.46 -21.64
CA ILE A 30 -20.91 26.00 -21.82
C ILE A 30 -19.54 25.42 -21.50
N PHE A 31 -18.46 26.01 -22.00
CA PHE A 31 -17.10 25.54 -21.71
C PHE A 31 -16.75 25.68 -20.22
N GLY A 32 -17.16 26.79 -19.59
CA GLY A 32 -16.96 26.97 -18.14
C GLY A 32 -17.66 25.89 -17.30
N ILE A 33 -18.95 25.66 -17.56
CA ILE A 33 -19.73 24.63 -16.85
C ILE A 33 -19.19 23.23 -17.17
N ALA A 34 -18.88 22.95 -18.44
CA ALA A 34 -18.33 21.65 -18.84
C ALA A 34 -16.99 21.35 -18.17
N SER A 35 -16.10 22.34 -18.05
CA SER A 35 -14.81 22.19 -17.40
C SER A 35 -14.98 21.88 -15.90
N ILE A 36 -15.83 22.62 -15.19
CA ILE A 36 -16.11 22.38 -13.76
C ILE A 36 -16.74 20.98 -13.56
N SER A 37 -17.72 20.64 -14.41
CA SER A 37 -18.37 19.32 -14.33
C SER A 37 -17.41 18.17 -14.64
N ALA A 38 -16.50 18.33 -15.62
CA ALA A 38 -15.50 17.34 -15.95
C ALA A 38 -14.53 17.10 -14.80
N ILE A 39 -14.06 18.17 -14.14
CA ILE A 39 -13.17 18.06 -12.96
C ILE A 39 -13.92 17.38 -11.81
N GLY A 40 -15.17 17.76 -11.56
CA GLY A 40 -16.01 17.15 -10.52
C GLY A 40 -16.25 15.64 -10.77
N SER A 41 -16.57 15.27 -12.02
CA SER A 41 -16.77 13.87 -12.40
C SER A 41 -15.48 13.04 -12.30
N LEU A 42 -14.34 13.60 -12.71
CA LEU A 42 -13.05 12.95 -12.61
C LEU A 42 -12.68 12.71 -11.13
N ARG A 43 -12.85 13.71 -10.27
CA ARG A 43 -12.61 13.57 -8.84
C ARG A 43 -13.51 12.50 -8.23
N GLY A 44 -14.81 12.52 -8.54
CA GLY A 44 -15.75 11.51 -8.06
C GLY A 44 -15.41 10.09 -8.52
N ALA A 45 -14.94 9.93 -9.77
CA ALA A 45 -14.50 8.64 -10.30
C ALA A 45 -13.21 8.14 -9.60
N ILE A 46 -12.27 9.03 -9.31
CA ILE A 46 -11.05 8.71 -8.56
C ILE A 46 -11.41 8.32 -7.12
N ASP A 47 -12.22 9.10 -6.43
CA ASP A 47 -12.65 8.83 -5.06
C ASP A 47 -13.42 7.49 -4.96
N ALA A 48 -14.30 7.20 -5.92
CA ALA A 48 -15.00 5.92 -5.99
C ALA A 48 -14.06 4.75 -6.27
N GLY A 49 -13.09 4.93 -7.17
CA GLY A 49 -12.05 3.94 -7.48
C GLY A 49 -11.14 3.64 -6.28
N LEU A 50 -10.72 4.67 -5.57
CA LEU A 50 -9.91 4.53 -4.35
C LEU A 50 -10.71 3.83 -3.24
N ASN A 51 -11.96 4.22 -3.01
CA ASN A 51 -12.80 3.60 -1.98
C ASN A 51 -13.11 2.12 -2.29
N SER A 52 -13.35 1.76 -3.55
CA SER A 52 -13.63 0.37 -3.94
C SER A 52 -12.40 -0.54 -3.81
N ASN A 53 -11.20 0.00 -4.03
CA ASN A 53 -9.94 -0.74 -3.97
C ASN A 53 -9.11 -0.44 -2.71
N GLY A 54 -9.56 0.44 -1.83
CA GLY A 54 -8.82 0.88 -0.65
C GLY A 54 -8.35 -0.27 0.25
N ARG A 55 -9.19 -1.32 0.40
CA ARG A 55 -8.83 -2.55 1.14
C ARG A 55 -7.64 -3.28 0.52
N VAL A 56 -7.55 -3.31 -0.82
CA VAL A 56 -6.43 -3.94 -1.54
C VAL A 56 -5.19 -3.08 -1.41
N PHE A 57 -5.33 -1.76 -1.52
CA PHE A 57 -4.20 -0.82 -1.42
C PHE A 57 -3.62 -0.75 -0.02
N LEU A 58 -4.47 -0.75 1.00
CA LEU A 58 -4.02 -0.81 2.40
C LEU A 58 -3.57 -2.22 2.79
N GLY A 59 -4.10 -3.26 2.13
CA GLY A 59 -3.91 -4.67 2.46
C GLY A 59 -4.74 -5.13 3.67
N GLY A 60 -5.84 -4.43 3.97
CA GLY A 60 -6.75 -4.69 5.09
C GLY A 60 -7.84 -3.63 5.18
N ASP A 61 -8.72 -3.72 6.18
CA ASP A 61 -9.73 -2.71 6.49
C ASP A 61 -9.11 -1.50 7.21
N ALA A 62 -8.14 -1.78 8.09
CA ALA A 62 -7.39 -0.79 8.85
C ALA A 62 -5.93 -1.19 9.01
N GLN A 63 -5.08 -0.22 9.28
CA GLN A 63 -3.66 -0.40 9.58
C GLN A 63 -3.28 0.45 10.79
N ILE A 64 -2.55 -0.16 11.73
CA ILE A 64 -1.87 0.54 12.80
C ILE A 64 -0.38 0.56 12.49
N GLU A 65 0.23 1.73 12.48
CA GLU A 65 1.64 1.92 12.20
C GLU A 65 2.36 2.40 13.46
N LEU A 66 3.40 1.66 13.85
CA LEU A 66 4.31 1.97 14.94
C LEU A 66 5.70 2.28 14.38
N THR A 67 6.31 3.34 14.87
CA THR A 67 7.65 3.75 14.43
C THR A 67 8.69 3.32 15.45
N TYR A 68 9.73 2.63 14.98
CA TYR A 68 10.91 2.17 15.76
C TYR A 68 10.61 1.19 16.89
N ARG A 69 9.42 0.60 16.91
CA ARG A 69 9.03 -0.44 17.88
C ARG A 69 8.02 -1.41 17.26
N GLN A 70 7.88 -2.53 17.90
CA GLN A 70 6.77 -3.45 17.68
C GLN A 70 5.67 -3.21 18.71
N ALA A 71 4.50 -3.80 18.49
CA ALA A 71 3.42 -3.78 19.46
C ALA A 71 3.82 -4.59 20.70
N ASN A 72 3.37 -4.13 21.86
CA ASN A 72 3.46 -4.89 23.09
C ASN A 72 2.28 -5.87 23.22
N ALA A 73 2.34 -6.79 24.20
CA ALA A 73 1.32 -7.82 24.38
C ALA A 73 -0.11 -7.26 24.59
N GLN A 74 -0.26 -6.08 25.21
CA GLN A 74 -1.56 -5.45 25.40
C GLN A 74 -2.11 -4.89 24.10
N GLU A 75 -1.23 -4.28 23.27
CA GLU A 75 -1.55 -3.75 21.95
C GLU A 75 -1.93 -4.90 20.99
N GLU A 76 -1.18 -5.99 20.99
CA GLU A 76 -1.50 -7.19 20.21
C GLU A 76 -2.84 -7.82 20.63
N ALA A 77 -3.08 -7.94 21.92
CA ALA A 77 -4.34 -8.44 22.46
C ALA A 77 -5.53 -7.52 22.09
N TRP A 78 -5.31 -6.20 22.07
CA TRP A 78 -6.32 -5.25 21.60
C TRP A 78 -6.64 -5.47 20.12
N MET A 79 -5.62 -5.55 19.26
CA MET A 79 -5.80 -5.80 17.82
C MET A 79 -6.53 -7.12 17.55
N ALA A 80 -6.18 -8.18 18.29
CA ALA A 80 -6.83 -9.49 18.19
C ALA A 80 -8.32 -9.45 18.55
N ARG A 81 -8.73 -8.58 19.49
CA ARG A 81 -10.15 -8.39 19.85
C ARG A 81 -10.93 -7.55 18.82
N GLN A 82 -10.24 -6.74 18.02
CA GLN A 82 -10.88 -5.85 17.06
C GLN A 82 -11.01 -6.50 15.67
N SER A 83 -10.26 -7.55 15.39
CA SER A 83 -10.11 -8.11 14.05
C SER A 83 -10.24 -9.63 14.05
N ARG A 84 -10.86 -10.15 12.98
CA ARG A 84 -10.93 -11.60 12.69
C ARG A 84 -9.63 -12.15 12.13
N ALA A 85 -8.80 -11.29 11.53
CA ALA A 85 -7.48 -11.63 11.03
C ALA A 85 -6.56 -10.41 11.07
N GLN A 86 -5.29 -10.66 11.34
CA GLN A 86 -4.26 -9.62 11.36
C GLN A 86 -2.98 -10.14 10.70
N SER A 87 -2.17 -9.20 10.18
CA SER A 87 -0.84 -9.49 9.64
C SER A 87 0.12 -8.38 10.01
N GLN A 88 1.30 -8.76 10.47
CA GLN A 88 2.38 -7.86 10.80
C GLN A 88 3.33 -7.71 9.61
N ILE A 89 3.67 -6.47 9.30
CA ILE A 89 4.67 -6.12 8.30
C ILE A 89 5.68 -5.20 8.95
N ILE A 90 6.96 -5.48 8.78
CA ILE A 90 8.04 -4.62 9.25
C ILE A 90 8.81 -4.13 8.03
N ASP A 91 8.80 -2.82 7.82
CA ASP A 91 9.51 -2.15 6.73
C ASP A 91 10.77 -1.46 7.26
N PHE A 92 11.90 -1.74 6.64
CA PHE A 92 13.19 -1.08 6.97
C PHE A 92 14.13 -1.07 5.76
N ARG A 93 15.22 -0.34 5.86
CA ARG A 93 16.29 -0.33 4.85
C ARG A 93 17.47 -1.11 5.34
N SER A 94 18.04 -1.93 4.47
CA SER A 94 19.26 -2.70 4.75
C SER A 94 20.12 -2.83 3.49
N MET A 95 21.40 -3.12 3.71
CA MET A 95 22.31 -3.51 2.64
C MET A 95 22.09 -5.00 2.33
N ALA A 96 21.68 -5.28 1.10
CA ALA A 96 21.74 -6.64 0.55
C ALA A 96 23.18 -6.87 0.06
N VAL A 97 23.82 -7.90 0.55
CA VAL A 97 25.18 -8.28 0.17
C VAL A 97 25.13 -9.62 -0.56
N ALA A 98 25.72 -9.69 -1.73
CA ALA A 98 25.90 -10.94 -2.49
C ALA A 98 27.29 -11.49 -2.22
N PRO A 99 27.47 -12.56 -1.40
CA PRO A 99 28.79 -13.06 -1.02
C PRO A 99 29.66 -13.49 -2.21
N ALA A 100 29.04 -14.08 -3.23
CA ALA A 100 29.75 -14.57 -4.42
C ALA A 100 30.32 -13.44 -5.30
N THR A 101 29.65 -12.28 -5.38
CA THR A 101 30.05 -11.16 -6.23
C THR A 101 30.64 -9.99 -5.44
N ASN A 102 30.59 -10.06 -4.10
CA ASN A 102 30.95 -8.99 -3.16
C ASN A 102 30.23 -7.63 -3.42
N LYS A 103 29.11 -7.67 -4.15
CA LYS A 103 28.28 -6.50 -4.42
C LYS A 103 27.37 -6.20 -3.23
N ARG A 104 27.15 -4.92 -2.99
CA ARG A 104 26.33 -4.40 -1.90
C ARG A 104 25.37 -3.36 -2.43
N ILE A 105 24.08 -3.58 -2.24
CA ILE A 105 23.03 -2.68 -2.75
C ILE A 105 22.05 -2.37 -1.61
N LEU A 106 21.76 -1.09 -1.42
CA LEU A 106 20.71 -0.68 -0.50
C LEU A 106 19.34 -1.12 -1.04
N THR A 107 18.61 -1.83 -0.23
CA THR A 107 17.26 -2.35 -0.54
C THR A 107 16.27 -1.97 0.55
N GLN A 108 15.01 -1.85 0.18
CA GLN A 108 13.91 -1.81 1.13
C GLN A 108 13.48 -3.24 1.45
N VAL A 109 13.70 -3.64 2.70
CA VAL A 109 13.29 -4.96 3.19
C VAL A 109 11.90 -4.83 3.77
N LYS A 110 11.00 -5.72 3.31
CA LYS A 110 9.67 -5.92 3.86
C LYS A 110 9.67 -7.30 4.52
N ALA A 111 9.67 -7.32 5.83
CA ALA A 111 9.50 -8.54 6.58
C ALA A 111 8.02 -8.76 6.88
N VAL A 112 7.51 -9.95 6.60
CA VAL A 112 6.10 -10.30 6.73
C VAL A 112 5.92 -11.51 7.63
N ASP A 113 4.75 -11.65 8.21
CA ASP A 113 4.34 -12.86 8.92
C ASP A 113 3.74 -13.90 7.96
N SER A 114 3.30 -15.04 8.51
CA SER A 114 2.69 -16.13 7.74
C SER A 114 1.28 -15.82 7.24
N ALA A 115 0.62 -14.80 7.79
CA ALA A 115 -0.73 -14.38 7.40
C ALA A 115 -0.74 -13.43 6.19
N TYR A 116 0.41 -12.92 5.81
CA TYR A 116 0.55 -12.01 4.67
C TYR A 116 0.37 -12.72 3.32
N PRO A 117 -0.34 -12.14 2.33
CA PRO A 117 -1.14 -10.92 2.40
C PRO A 117 -2.57 -11.22 2.89
N LEU A 118 -3.15 -10.34 3.73
CA LEU A 118 -4.54 -10.49 4.17
C LEU A 118 -5.56 -10.22 3.05
N VAL A 119 -5.22 -9.28 2.15
CA VAL A 119 -6.05 -8.89 1.01
C VAL A 119 -5.18 -8.80 -0.24
N GLY A 120 -5.69 -9.31 -1.36
CA GLY A 120 -4.97 -9.35 -2.62
C GLY A 120 -4.03 -10.54 -2.74
N THR A 121 -3.20 -10.53 -3.77
CA THR A 121 -2.27 -11.62 -4.08
C THR A 121 -0.89 -11.10 -4.43
N VAL A 122 0.13 -11.82 -4.00
CA VAL A 122 1.52 -11.61 -4.44
C VAL A 122 1.79 -12.50 -5.63
N THR A 123 2.38 -11.96 -6.68
CA THR A 123 2.78 -12.72 -7.87
C THR A 123 4.29 -12.86 -7.91
N LEU A 124 4.75 -14.10 -7.95
CA LEU A 124 6.16 -14.48 -8.02
C LEU A 124 6.51 -15.06 -9.39
N SER A 125 7.80 -15.09 -9.73
CA SER A 125 8.29 -15.82 -10.89
C SER A 125 8.15 -17.33 -10.67
N GLY A 126 7.94 -18.09 -11.77
CA GLY A 126 7.93 -19.56 -11.74
C GLY A 126 6.68 -20.18 -11.12
N ASN A 127 5.59 -19.42 -10.94
CA ASN A 127 4.32 -19.91 -10.36
C ASN A 127 4.46 -20.50 -8.94
N MET A 128 5.49 -20.07 -8.21
CA MET A 128 5.80 -20.52 -6.85
C MET A 128 4.90 -19.81 -5.84
N GLY A 129 4.43 -20.52 -4.81
CA GLY A 129 3.68 -19.94 -3.69
C GLY A 129 4.58 -19.22 -2.68
N LEU A 130 4.04 -18.25 -1.95
CA LEU A 130 4.79 -17.56 -0.88
C LEU A 130 5.36 -18.52 0.18
N PRO A 131 4.59 -19.51 0.71
CA PRO A 131 5.11 -20.43 1.71
C PRO A 131 6.32 -21.23 1.20
N GLU A 132 6.28 -21.68 -0.06
CA GLU A 132 7.36 -22.41 -0.70
C GLU A 132 8.60 -21.52 -0.90
N ALA A 133 8.39 -20.28 -1.35
CA ALA A 133 9.48 -19.32 -1.54
C ALA A 133 10.18 -18.97 -0.22
N PHE A 134 9.45 -18.89 0.88
CA PHE A 134 9.99 -18.60 2.20
C PHE A 134 10.62 -19.83 2.88
N ALA A 135 10.21 -21.05 2.53
CA ALA A 135 10.81 -22.26 3.09
C ALA A 135 12.32 -22.34 2.86
N GLY A 136 12.79 -21.73 1.78
CA GLY A 136 14.21 -21.67 1.46
C GLY A 136 14.76 -23.01 0.95
N ARG A 137 16.08 -23.18 1.06
CA ARG A 137 16.81 -24.38 0.60
C ARG A 137 18.09 -24.55 1.40
N ASP A 138 18.52 -25.80 1.56
CA ASP A 138 19.80 -26.17 2.17
C ASP A 138 20.01 -25.58 3.59
N GLY A 139 18.94 -25.51 4.37
CA GLY A 139 18.96 -24.96 5.73
C GLY A 139 19.00 -23.43 5.80
N LEU A 140 18.95 -22.74 4.66
CA LEU A 140 18.86 -21.28 4.60
C LEU A 140 17.41 -20.85 4.33
N PRO A 141 16.91 -19.81 5.02
CA PRO A 141 15.59 -19.26 4.76
C PRO A 141 15.55 -18.60 3.36
N GLY A 142 14.36 -18.59 2.77
CA GLY A 142 14.14 -18.00 1.46
C GLY A 142 13.98 -16.49 1.49
N VAL A 143 14.44 -15.85 0.42
CA VAL A 143 14.16 -14.44 0.15
C VAL A 143 13.61 -14.27 -1.26
N ILE A 144 12.69 -13.34 -1.40
CA ILE A 144 12.10 -12.94 -2.68
C ILE A 144 12.63 -11.55 -3.01
N LEU A 145 13.24 -11.40 -4.18
CA LEU A 145 13.88 -10.16 -4.59
C LEU A 145 13.17 -9.52 -5.79
N ALA A 146 13.10 -8.20 -5.82
CA ALA A 146 12.66 -7.48 -7.00
C ALA A 146 13.63 -7.69 -8.18
N PRO A 147 13.17 -7.72 -9.45
CA PRO A 147 14.02 -7.94 -10.63
C PRO A 147 15.20 -6.99 -10.72
N ALA A 148 14.99 -5.73 -10.29
CA ALA A 148 16.04 -4.71 -10.28
C ALA A 148 17.17 -5.05 -9.30
N LEU A 149 16.85 -5.67 -8.15
CA LEU A 149 17.86 -6.05 -7.15
C LEU A 149 18.70 -7.22 -7.62
N LEU A 150 18.08 -8.24 -8.21
CA LEU A 150 18.78 -9.38 -8.83
C LEU A 150 19.84 -8.91 -9.83
N ARG A 151 19.43 -8.04 -10.77
CA ARG A 151 20.35 -7.48 -11.77
C ARG A 151 21.49 -6.67 -11.16
N ARG A 152 21.20 -5.82 -10.16
CA ARG A 152 22.22 -4.95 -9.53
C ARG A 152 23.21 -5.73 -8.69
N LEU A 153 22.76 -6.77 -7.97
CA LEU A 153 23.62 -7.67 -7.20
C LEU A 153 24.35 -8.68 -8.11
N ASN A 154 23.86 -8.89 -9.34
CA ASN A 154 24.32 -9.90 -10.27
C ASN A 154 24.20 -11.31 -9.66
N VAL A 155 23.01 -11.62 -9.16
CA VAL A 155 22.64 -12.91 -8.57
C VAL A 155 21.46 -13.52 -9.31
N ASN A 156 21.38 -14.83 -9.29
CA ASN A 156 20.31 -15.64 -9.87
C ASN A 156 19.48 -16.31 -8.78
N LEU A 157 18.40 -16.99 -9.18
CA LEU A 157 17.64 -17.86 -8.28
C LEU A 157 18.55 -18.99 -7.79
N GLY A 158 18.52 -19.30 -6.51
CA GLY A 158 19.39 -20.25 -5.84
C GLY A 158 20.67 -19.64 -5.24
N ASP A 159 21.07 -18.44 -5.64
CA ASP A 159 22.23 -17.77 -5.05
C ASP A 159 21.94 -17.25 -3.63
N GLN A 160 23.00 -17.04 -2.86
CA GLN A 160 22.88 -16.52 -1.50
C GLN A 160 22.98 -15.00 -1.46
N VAL A 161 22.16 -14.41 -0.59
CA VAL A 161 22.20 -12.98 -0.24
C VAL A 161 22.19 -12.84 1.27
N GLN A 162 22.92 -11.87 1.80
CA GLN A 162 23.02 -11.60 3.23
C GLN A 162 22.36 -10.28 3.58
N PHE A 163 21.55 -10.29 4.66
CA PHE A 163 21.01 -9.11 5.32
C PHE A 163 21.47 -9.09 6.78
N GLY A 164 22.15 -8.00 7.18
CA GLY A 164 22.78 -7.97 8.49
C GLY A 164 23.74 -9.15 8.68
N GLN A 165 23.53 -9.94 9.71
CA GLN A 165 24.35 -11.13 9.99
C GLN A 165 23.77 -12.43 9.40
N LYS A 166 22.60 -12.40 8.76
CA LYS A 166 21.89 -13.58 8.32
C LYS A 166 21.96 -13.78 6.80
N ARG A 167 22.12 -15.03 6.38
CA ARG A 167 22.13 -15.43 4.97
C ARG A 167 20.77 -15.99 4.58
N PHE A 168 20.40 -15.75 3.34
CA PHE A 168 19.17 -16.19 2.69
C PHE A 168 19.49 -16.75 1.33
N VAL A 169 18.67 -17.67 0.85
CA VAL A 169 18.72 -18.13 -0.54
C VAL A 169 17.64 -17.43 -1.36
N VAL A 170 18.00 -16.97 -2.55
CA VAL A 170 17.06 -16.29 -3.47
C VAL A 170 16.14 -17.34 -4.11
N MET A 171 14.90 -17.40 -3.69
CA MET A 171 13.94 -18.42 -4.13
C MET A 171 13.07 -17.96 -5.30
N ALA A 172 12.70 -16.69 -5.36
CA ALA A 172 11.81 -16.18 -6.39
C ALA A 172 12.06 -14.69 -6.68
N THR A 173 11.53 -14.26 -7.82
CA THR A 173 11.48 -12.85 -8.20
C THR A 173 10.09 -12.27 -7.89
N LEU A 174 10.03 -11.13 -7.23
CA LEU A 174 8.78 -10.42 -6.93
C LEU A 174 8.29 -9.70 -8.20
N LEU A 175 7.18 -10.14 -8.77
CA LEU A 175 6.59 -9.54 -9.97
C LEU A 175 5.50 -8.52 -9.62
N LYS A 176 4.62 -8.86 -8.66
CA LYS A 176 3.52 -7.99 -8.24
C LYS A 176 3.25 -8.14 -6.76
N GLU A 177 2.98 -7.04 -6.11
CA GLU A 177 2.62 -6.92 -4.70
C GLU A 177 1.30 -6.15 -4.58
N PRO A 178 0.31 -6.62 -3.80
CA PRO A 178 -1.02 -6.01 -3.78
C PRO A 178 -1.02 -4.60 -3.18
N ASP A 179 -0.19 -4.37 -2.18
CA ASP A 179 -0.15 -3.20 -1.32
C ASP A 179 1.03 -2.25 -1.63
N ASN A 180 1.43 -2.18 -2.89
CA ASN A 180 2.54 -1.34 -3.35
C ASN A 180 2.09 0.03 -3.89
N PHE A 181 0.89 0.49 -3.56
CA PHE A 181 0.39 1.78 -4.01
C PHE A 181 0.86 2.91 -3.08
N GLY A 182 1.45 3.96 -3.68
CA GLY A 182 1.82 5.20 -2.98
C GLY A 182 3.18 5.23 -2.30
N ASN A 183 3.85 4.12 -2.10
CA ASN A 183 5.24 4.13 -1.70
C ASN A 183 6.12 4.10 -2.96
N PHE A 184 6.52 5.27 -3.42
CA PHE A 184 7.72 5.38 -4.26
C PHE A 184 8.90 4.86 -3.44
N ALA A 185 9.07 3.53 -3.44
CA ALA A 185 10.13 2.88 -2.69
C ALA A 185 11.46 3.40 -3.22
N LEU A 186 12.19 4.11 -2.37
CA LEU A 186 13.52 4.59 -2.66
C LEU A 186 14.49 3.38 -2.67
N GLY A 187 14.37 2.55 -3.71
CA GLY A 187 15.23 1.39 -3.92
C GLY A 187 14.46 0.12 -4.28
N PRO A 188 15.18 -0.91 -4.76
CA PRO A 188 14.59 -2.21 -5.07
C PRO A 188 14.11 -2.91 -3.79
N ARG A 189 13.08 -3.76 -3.89
CA ARG A 189 12.48 -4.47 -2.75
C ARG A 189 13.03 -5.85 -2.52
N SER A 190 13.01 -6.25 -1.24
CA SER A 190 13.25 -7.61 -0.77
C SER A 190 12.13 -8.02 0.17
N LEU A 191 11.62 -9.23 0.05
CA LEU A 191 10.56 -9.78 0.90
C LEU A 191 11.11 -10.99 1.65
N VAL A 192 10.96 -11.01 2.98
CA VAL A 192 11.44 -12.08 3.88
C VAL A 192 10.39 -12.38 4.96
N LEU A 193 10.47 -13.51 5.62
CA LEU A 193 9.67 -13.75 6.82
C LEU A 193 10.30 -13.05 8.03
N THR A 194 9.45 -12.45 8.88
CA THR A 194 9.89 -11.76 10.10
C THR A 194 10.65 -12.69 11.05
N LYS A 195 10.18 -13.93 11.20
CA LYS A 195 10.84 -14.95 12.04
C LYS A 195 12.28 -15.26 11.60
N ASP A 196 12.56 -15.15 10.31
CA ASP A 196 13.88 -15.47 9.76
C ASP A 196 14.88 -14.34 9.95
N LEU A 197 14.45 -13.17 10.42
CA LEU A 197 15.31 -12.04 10.80
C LEU A 197 15.82 -12.12 12.25
N GLU A 198 15.36 -13.08 13.03
CA GLU A 198 15.89 -13.27 14.39
C GLU A 198 17.40 -13.51 14.32
N GLY A 199 18.16 -12.81 15.17
CA GLY A 199 19.63 -12.88 15.18
C GLY A 199 20.32 -12.14 14.02
N SER A 200 19.59 -11.44 13.14
CA SER A 200 20.20 -10.64 12.05
C SER A 200 20.82 -9.32 12.54
N GLY A 201 20.42 -8.84 13.72
CA GLY A 201 20.76 -7.51 14.23
C GLY A 201 19.94 -6.36 13.64
N LEU A 202 19.04 -6.63 12.67
CA LEU A 202 18.33 -5.60 11.90
C LEU A 202 17.09 -5.04 12.62
N LEU A 203 16.53 -5.81 13.55
CA LEU A 203 15.36 -5.43 14.36
C LEU A 203 15.72 -5.18 15.83
N ALA A 204 17.00 -4.97 16.14
CA ALA A 204 17.46 -4.67 17.48
C ALA A 204 16.99 -3.28 17.95
N ALA A 205 16.99 -3.06 19.27
CA ALA A 205 16.70 -1.74 19.82
C ALA A 205 17.63 -0.68 19.25
N GLY A 206 17.06 0.46 18.84
CA GLY A 206 17.79 1.57 18.21
C GLY A 206 17.92 1.48 16.68
N THR A 207 17.42 0.43 16.03
CA THR A 207 17.33 0.37 14.57
C THR A 207 16.09 1.10 14.05
N LEU A 208 16.19 1.59 12.81
CA LEU A 208 15.12 2.38 12.17
C LEU A 208 14.23 1.46 11.35
N PHE A 209 13.05 1.13 11.89
CA PHE A 209 12.05 0.34 11.20
C PHE A 209 10.62 0.85 11.50
N SER A 210 9.68 0.50 10.67
CA SER A 210 8.26 0.75 10.89
C SER A 210 7.52 -0.58 10.95
N SER A 211 6.77 -0.80 12.02
CA SER A 211 5.89 -1.96 12.17
C SER A 211 4.46 -1.57 11.79
N LYS A 212 3.87 -2.29 10.86
CA LYS A 212 2.51 -2.07 10.36
C LYS A 212 1.69 -3.31 10.66
N TYR A 213 0.63 -3.12 11.41
CA TYR A 213 -0.34 -4.17 11.73
C TYR A 213 -1.59 -3.93 10.89
N ARG A 214 -1.84 -4.84 9.95
CA ARG A 214 -3.03 -4.81 9.11
C ARG A 214 -4.11 -5.64 9.72
N LEU A 215 -5.32 -5.11 9.70
CA LEU A 215 -6.47 -5.69 10.37
C LEU A 215 -7.58 -5.91 9.35
N LEU A 216 -8.16 -7.11 9.36
CA LEU A 216 -9.49 -7.36 8.83
C LEU A 216 -10.46 -7.33 10.01
N LEU A 217 -11.29 -6.31 10.08
CA LEU A 217 -12.22 -6.14 11.19
C LEU A 217 -13.25 -7.27 11.24
N GLU A 218 -13.86 -7.48 12.41
CA GLU A 218 -14.99 -8.36 12.57
C GLU A 218 -16.16 -7.93 11.68
N ASP A 219 -16.92 -8.89 11.18
CA ASP A 219 -18.04 -8.64 10.29
C ASP A 219 -19.10 -7.76 10.97
N GLY A 220 -19.48 -6.67 10.28
CA GLY A 220 -20.43 -5.68 10.81
C GLY A 220 -19.83 -4.60 11.71
N ARG A 221 -18.53 -4.63 12.01
CA ARG A 221 -17.88 -3.58 12.76
C ARG A 221 -17.60 -2.37 11.86
N ASP A 222 -18.04 -1.21 12.32
CA ASP A 222 -17.81 0.05 11.61
C ASP A 222 -16.36 0.56 11.83
N LEU A 223 -15.74 1.04 10.76
CA LEU A 223 -14.39 1.64 10.79
C LEU A 223 -14.31 2.85 11.72
N ASP A 224 -15.38 3.65 11.81
CA ASP A 224 -15.41 4.81 12.70
C ASP A 224 -15.43 4.41 14.17
N GLN A 225 -16.16 3.34 14.52
CA GLN A 225 -16.15 2.79 15.87
C GLN A 225 -14.78 2.21 16.24
N ALA A 226 -14.15 1.50 15.29
CA ALA A 226 -12.81 0.95 15.49
C ALA A 226 -11.77 2.06 15.68
N GLN A 227 -11.85 3.14 14.89
CA GLN A 227 -10.98 4.32 15.05
C GLN A 227 -11.21 5.01 16.40
N GLN A 228 -12.45 5.24 16.81
CA GLN A 228 -12.77 5.83 18.12
C GLN A 228 -12.24 4.99 19.29
N SER A 229 -12.35 3.65 19.20
CA SER A 229 -11.79 2.74 20.19
C SER A 229 -10.25 2.84 20.22
N PHE A 230 -9.61 2.92 19.05
CA PHE A 230 -8.17 3.13 18.96
C PHE A 230 -7.75 4.47 19.60
N ASP A 231 -8.40 5.57 19.27
CA ASP A 231 -8.06 6.90 19.79
C ASP A 231 -8.22 6.97 21.34
N LYS A 232 -9.20 6.22 21.87
CA LYS A 232 -9.44 6.11 23.31
C LYS A 232 -8.41 5.26 24.04
N ASP A 233 -8.05 4.10 23.45
CA ASP A 233 -7.28 3.07 24.14
C ASP A 233 -5.76 3.22 23.93
N TRP A 234 -5.35 4.03 22.91
CA TRP A 234 -3.94 4.24 22.53
C TRP A 234 -3.45 5.69 22.64
N PRO A 235 -3.85 6.48 23.64
CA PRO A 235 -3.43 7.87 23.74
C PRO A 235 -1.93 7.99 23.96
N GLY A 236 -1.27 8.89 23.21
CA GLY A 236 0.15 9.20 23.41
C GLY A 236 1.15 8.10 23.03
N THR A 237 0.72 7.00 22.43
CA THR A 237 1.59 5.88 22.04
C THR A 237 2.46 6.14 20.82
N GLY A 238 2.19 7.22 20.07
CA GLY A 238 2.82 7.51 18.78
C GLY A 238 2.35 6.59 17.63
N ALA A 239 1.39 5.72 17.90
CA ALA A 239 0.76 4.88 16.89
C ALA A 239 -0.09 5.71 15.93
N LYS A 240 -0.10 5.32 14.65
CA LYS A 240 -0.90 5.99 13.62
C LYS A 240 -1.94 5.03 13.06
N TRP A 241 -3.19 5.46 13.07
CA TRP A 241 -4.28 4.76 12.43
C TRP A 241 -4.42 5.20 10.97
N LYS A 242 -4.62 4.23 10.08
CA LYS A 242 -5.03 4.43 8.69
C LYS A 242 -6.16 3.46 8.37
N ASP A 243 -7.14 3.89 7.60
CA ASP A 243 -8.22 3.01 7.15
C ASP A 243 -8.34 3.00 5.62
N ALA A 244 -9.02 1.99 5.09
CA ALA A 244 -9.16 1.75 3.66
C ALA A 244 -9.91 2.87 2.89
N ARG A 245 -10.59 3.79 3.60
CA ARG A 245 -11.29 4.95 2.99
C ARG A 245 -10.35 6.13 2.74
N LYS A 246 -9.19 6.14 3.42
CA LYS A 246 -8.19 7.23 3.39
C LYS A 246 -6.81 6.75 2.91
N ALA A 247 -6.76 5.54 2.30
CA ALA A 247 -5.54 4.89 1.83
C ALA A 247 -5.01 5.50 0.52
#